data_f82f513bdb579602fd158f705fdd1035
#
_entry.id   f82f513bdb579602fd158f705fdd1035
#
_cell.length_a   1.000
_cell.length_b   1.000
_cell.length_c   1.000
_cell.angle_alpha   90.00
_cell.angle_beta   90.00
_cell.angle_gamma   90.00
#
_symmetry.space_group_name_H-M   'P 1'
#
loop_
_entity.id
_entity.type
_entity.pdbx_description
1 polymer ?
#
loop_
_entity_poly.entity_id
_entity_poly.type
_entity_poly.pdbx_seq_one_letter_code
_entity_poly.pdbx_strand_id
1 'polypeptide(L)'
;MSDERKREIIATAVEIIADEGYASLTMRALARASGMKLGALQYHFRTRQALMQSLIDFLVDEVRQSFAASGLQAGALSVREIADFMLQGMPSDAALDDKLWPQLWAMQQVEPLVSDLLEDVYAEYLKGLEQAIKAAGGRSPRAEALCLMSMLEGEVLFLGAGRRWAPERQTVH
;
A
#
# COMPACT_ATOMS: atom_id res chain seq x y z
N MET A 1 -11.98 -21.20 -9.51
CA MET A 1 -11.83 -22.02 -8.28
C MET A 1 -10.39 -22.03 -7.74
N SER A 2 -9.33 -22.44 -8.46
CA SER A 2 -7.95 -22.44 -7.92
C SER A 2 -7.39 -21.04 -7.67
N ASP A 3 -7.64 -20.10 -8.57
CA ASP A 3 -7.10 -18.73 -8.48
C ASP A 3 -7.87 -17.88 -7.45
N GLU A 4 -9.17 -18.05 -7.33
CA GLU A 4 -9.99 -17.43 -6.31
C GLU A 4 -9.55 -17.84 -4.90
N ARG A 5 -9.29 -19.13 -4.70
CA ARG A 5 -8.77 -19.64 -3.41
C ARG A 5 -7.39 -19.12 -3.09
N LYS A 6 -6.52 -18.95 -4.09
CA LYS A 6 -5.21 -18.30 -3.88
C LYS A 6 -5.37 -16.84 -3.46
N ARG A 7 -6.29 -16.10 -4.09
CA ARG A 7 -6.56 -14.70 -3.70
C ARG A 7 -7.05 -14.58 -2.27
N GLU A 8 -7.98 -15.45 -1.83
CA GLU A 8 -8.44 -15.50 -0.44
C GLU A 8 -7.29 -15.74 0.55
N ILE A 9 -6.40 -16.68 0.24
CA ILE A 9 -5.23 -16.98 1.08
C ILE A 9 -4.29 -15.77 1.12
N ILE A 10 -4.07 -15.09 -0.01
CA ILE A 10 -3.21 -13.88 -0.05
C ILE A 10 -3.87 -12.74 0.74
N ALA A 11 -5.19 -12.52 0.62
CA ALA A 11 -5.90 -11.53 1.42
C ALA A 11 -5.72 -11.79 2.92
N THR A 12 -5.85 -13.07 3.36
CA THR A 12 -5.57 -13.46 4.75
C THR A 12 -4.11 -13.19 5.15
N ALA A 13 -3.15 -13.37 4.23
CA ALA A 13 -1.74 -13.04 4.50
C ALA A 13 -1.53 -11.54 4.71
N VAL A 14 -2.21 -10.71 3.93
CA VAL A 14 -2.20 -9.25 4.08
C VAL A 14 -2.80 -8.83 5.42
N GLU A 15 -3.94 -9.41 5.83
CA GLU A 15 -4.55 -9.17 7.13
C GLU A 15 -3.59 -9.50 8.29
N ILE A 16 -2.88 -10.64 8.23
CA ILE A 16 -1.87 -10.99 9.24
C ILE A 16 -0.76 -9.93 9.30
N ILE A 17 -0.28 -9.46 8.14
CA ILE A 17 0.76 -8.44 8.10
C ILE A 17 0.25 -7.12 8.69
N ALA A 18 -0.95 -6.68 8.31
CA ALA A 18 -1.54 -5.44 8.76
C ALA A 18 -1.81 -5.42 10.27
N ASP A 19 -2.36 -6.50 10.82
CA ASP A 19 -2.78 -6.57 12.22
C ASP A 19 -1.69 -7.06 13.18
N GLU A 20 -0.86 -8.03 12.78
CA GLU A 20 0.12 -8.69 13.64
C GLU A 20 1.58 -8.38 13.27
N GLY A 21 1.80 -7.72 12.14
CA GLY A 21 3.13 -7.40 11.59
C GLY A 21 3.73 -8.52 10.73
N TYR A 22 4.66 -8.13 9.87
CA TYR A 22 5.30 -9.04 8.90
C TYR A 22 5.96 -10.28 9.52
N ALA A 23 6.55 -10.14 10.71
CA ALA A 23 7.20 -11.27 11.41
C ALA A 23 6.22 -12.38 11.79
N SER A 24 4.94 -12.06 11.96
CA SER A 24 3.86 -13.01 12.27
C SER A 24 3.44 -13.84 11.07
N LEU A 25 3.74 -13.41 9.83
CA LEU A 25 3.42 -14.15 8.62
C LEU A 25 4.34 -15.37 8.46
N THR A 26 3.88 -16.50 8.98
CA THR A 26 4.52 -17.81 8.76
C THR A 26 3.58 -18.73 7.99
N MET A 27 4.12 -19.74 7.29
CA MET A 27 3.28 -20.72 6.59
C MET A 27 2.30 -21.43 7.54
N ARG A 28 2.67 -21.66 8.80
CA ARG A 28 1.78 -22.26 9.81
C ARG A 28 0.69 -21.29 10.28
N ALA A 29 1.04 -20.03 10.53
CA ALA A 29 0.07 -19.01 10.92
C ALA A 29 -0.95 -18.78 9.80
N LEU A 30 -0.48 -18.64 8.57
CA LEU A 30 -1.35 -18.47 7.40
C LEU A 30 -2.27 -19.68 7.18
N ALA A 31 -1.76 -20.92 7.26
CA ALA A 31 -2.58 -22.12 7.15
C ALA A 31 -3.70 -22.13 8.19
N ARG A 32 -3.38 -21.81 9.45
CA ARG A 32 -4.36 -21.73 10.53
C ARG A 32 -5.40 -20.65 10.28
N ALA A 33 -4.99 -19.43 9.92
CA ALA A 33 -5.89 -18.31 9.67
C ALA A 33 -6.81 -18.57 8.46
N SER A 34 -6.29 -19.22 7.40
CA SER A 34 -7.07 -19.62 6.22
C SER A 34 -7.93 -20.88 6.43
N GLY A 35 -7.99 -21.45 7.66
CA GLY A 35 -8.74 -22.66 7.94
C GLY A 35 -8.22 -23.93 7.23
N MET A 36 -6.92 -23.98 6.92
CA MET A 36 -6.29 -25.04 6.13
C MET A 36 -5.27 -25.84 6.92
N LYS A 37 -5.04 -27.09 6.50
CA LYS A 37 -3.86 -27.84 6.92
C LYS A 37 -2.63 -27.31 6.17
N LEU A 38 -1.46 -27.31 6.81
CA LEU A 38 -0.20 -26.84 6.22
C LEU A 38 0.10 -27.49 4.85
N GLY A 39 -0.15 -28.79 4.71
CA GLY A 39 0.04 -29.49 3.44
C GLY A 39 -0.88 -29.00 2.31
N ALA A 40 -2.12 -28.58 2.63
CA ALA A 40 -3.01 -27.98 1.67
C ALA A 40 -2.55 -26.57 1.26
N LEU A 41 -2.04 -25.76 2.21
CA LEU A 41 -1.42 -24.48 1.88
C LEU A 41 -0.18 -24.66 0.97
N GLN A 42 0.65 -25.65 1.25
CA GLN A 42 1.85 -25.96 0.45
C GLN A 42 1.53 -26.45 -0.97
N TYR A 43 0.33 -26.95 -1.20
CA TYR A 43 -0.15 -27.21 -2.56
C TYR A 43 -0.33 -25.92 -3.37
N HIS A 44 -0.79 -24.82 -2.74
CA HIS A 44 -0.94 -23.51 -3.38
C HIS A 44 0.39 -22.75 -3.45
N PHE A 45 1.18 -22.77 -2.36
CA PHE A 45 2.43 -22.03 -2.22
C PHE A 45 3.51 -22.96 -1.67
N ARG A 46 4.32 -23.53 -2.55
CA ARG A 46 5.34 -24.53 -2.17
C ARG A 46 6.41 -23.99 -1.23
N THR A 47 6.73 -22.70 -1.34
CA THR A 47 7.76 -22.03 -0.55
C THR A 47 7.25 -20.69 -0.02
N ARG A 48 7.89 -20.16 1.03
CA ARG A 48 7.67 -18.78 1.49
C ARG A 48 7.93 -17.76 0.37
N GLN A 49 8.96 -17.99 -0.45
CA GLN A 49 9.26 -17.09 -1.56
C GLN A 49 8.13 -17.06 -2.60
N ALA A 50 7.56 -18.21 -2.96
CA ALA A 50 6.40 -18.25 -3.86
C ALA A 50 5.17 -17.56 -3.27
N LEU A 51 4.96 -17.67 -1.95
CA LEU A 51 3.91 -16.92 -1.25
C LEU A 51 4.17 -15.41 -1.34
N MET A 52 5.41 -14.96 -1.03
CA MET A 52 5.77 -13.54 -1.08
C MET A 52 5.62 -12.96 -2.49
N GLN A 53 6.07 -13.67 -3.52
CA GLN A 53 5.87 -13.22 -4.90
C GLN A 53 4.39 -13.01 -5.21
N SER A 54 3.54 -13.99 -4.88
CA SER A 54 2.09 -13.88 -5.13
C SER A 54 1.43 -12.78 -4.30
N LEU A 55 1.95 -12.50 -3.09
CA LEU A 55 1.47 -11.39 -2.26
C LEU A 55 1.83 -10.04 -2.91
N ILE A 56 3.06 -9.89 -3.39
CA ILE A 56 3.48 -8.66 -4.07
C ILE A 56 2.72 -8.47 -5.39
N ASP A 57 2.56 -9.53 -6.18
CA ASP A 57 1.76 -9.49 -7.42
C ASP A 57 0.32 -9.02 -7.13
N PHE A 58 -0.28 -9.52 -6.04
CA PHE A 58 -1.60 -9.09 -5.60
C PHE A 58 -1.63 -7.59 -5.22
N LEU A 59 -0.66 -7.12 -4.42
CA LEU A 59 -0.58 -5.71 -4.03
C LEU A 59 -0.34 -4.80 -5.24
N VAL A 60 0.50 -5.21 -6.20
CA VAL A 60 0.71 -4.49 -7.47
C VAL A 60 -0.60 -4.34 -8.23
N ASP A 61 -1.39 -5.41 -8.33
CA ASP A 61 -2.67 -5.38 -9.02
C ASP A 61 -3.69 -4.47 -8.32
N GLU A 62 -3.77 -4.50 -6.99
CA GLU A 62 -4.63 -3.60 -6.19
C GLU A 62 -4.23 -2.13 -6.38
N VAL A 63 -2.93 -1.82 -6.32
CA VAL A 63 -2.40 -0.47 -6.58
C VAL A 63 -2.75 0.01 -7.99
N ARG A 64 -2.53 -0.83 -9.01
CA ARG A 64 -2.85 -0.47 -10.40
C ARG A 64 -4.34 -0.20 -10.60
N GLN A 65 -5.21 -1.02 -10.01
CA GLN A 65 -6.66 -0.83 -10.07
C GLN A 65 -7.06 0.48 -9.38
N SER A 66 -6.49 0.77 -8.22
CA SER A 66 -6.73 2.01 -7.48
C SER A 66 -6.30 3.24 -8.27
N PHE A 67 -5.10 3.22 -8.87
CA PHE A 67 -4.64 4.32 -9.73
C PHE A 67 -5.51 4.50 -10.99
N ALA A 68 -5.92 3.42 -11.60
CA ALA A 68 -6.82 3.49 -12.76
C ALA A 68 -8.18 4.08 -12.38
N ALA A 69 -8.73 3.70 -11.22
CA ALA A 69 -10.01 4.21 -10.72
C ALA A 69 -9.93 5.69 -10.28
N SER A 70 -8.79 6.14 -9.73
CA SER A 70 -8.61 7.51 -9.26
C SER A 70 -8.46 8.55 -10.37
N GLY A 71 -8.09 8.14 -11.58
CA GLY A 71 -7.73 9.06 -12.67
C GLY A 71 -6.34 9.66 -12.55
N LEU A 72 -5.53 9.27 -11.57
CA LEU A 72 -4.18 9.78 -11.35
C LEU A 72 -3.30 9.70 -12.61
N GLN A 73 -3.36 8.56 -13.29
CA GLN A 73 -2.57 8.30 -14.50
C GLN A 73 -3.02 9.14 -15.71
N ALA A 74 -4.26 9.63 -15.72
CA ALA A 74 -4.77 10.48 -16.78
C ALA A 74 -4.22 11.93 -16.73
N GLY A 75 -3.54 12.31 -15.62
CA GLY A 75 -2.96 13.64 -15.44
C GLY A 75 -4.00 14.76 -15.32
N ALA A 76 -5.26 14.42 -15.00
CA ALA A 76 -6.36 15.36 -14.93
C ALA A 76 -6.64 15.89 -13.51
N LEU A 77 -6.00 15.29 -12.48
CA LEU A 77 -6.23 15.63 -11.08
C LEU A 77 -5.45 16.90 -10.68
N SER A 78 -6.10 17.72 -9.86
CA SER A 78 -5.45 18.82 -9.15
C SER A 78 -4.54 18.30 -8.03
N VAL A 79 -3.64 19.16 -7.55
CA VAL A 79 -2.77 18.86 -6.39
C VAL A 79 -3.59 18.41 -5.18
N ARG A 80 -4.73 19.06 -4.93
CA ARG A 80 -5.62 18.74 -3.82
C ARG A 80 -6.24 17.35 -3.98
N GLU A 81 -6.75 17.02 -5.15
CA GLU A 81 -7.37 15.71 -5.40
C GLU A 81 -6.36 14.56 -5.24
N ILE A 82 -5.10 14.78 -5.65
CA ILE A 82 -4.03 13.80 -5.44
C ILE A 82 -3.71 13.67 -3.95
N ALA A 83 -3.61 14.80 -3.23
CA ALA A 83 -3.36 14.79 -1.79
C ALA A 83 -4.51 14.09 -1.03
N ASP A 84 -5.76 14.42 -1.34
CA ASP A 84 -6.93 13.77 -0.75
C ASP A 84 -6.95 12.26 -1.03
N PHE A 85 -6.56 11.84 -2.24
CA PHE A 85 -6.44 10.42 -2.58
C PHE A 85 -5.35 9.71 -1.75
N MET A 86 -4.19 10.34 -1.56
CA MET A 86 -3.12 9.78 -0.72
C MET A 86 -3.53 9.68 0.76
N LEU A 87 -4.26 10.69 1.28
CA LEU A 87 -4.68 10.76 2.68
C LEU A 87 -5.84 9.85 3.03
N GLN A 88 -6.74 9.59 2.09
CA GLN A 88 -7.89 8.70 2.29
C GLN A 88 -7.51 7.23 2.18
N GLY A 89 -6.30 6.95 1.74
CA GLY A 89 -5.86 5.60 1.40
C GLY A 89 -6.42 5.14 0.06
N MET A 90 -5.93 4.03 -0.43
CA MET A 90 -6.45 3.46 -1.66
C MET A 90 -7.83 2.87 -1.40
N PRO A 91 -8.86 3.25 -2.18
CA PRO A 91 -10.16 2.60 -2.10
C PRO A 91 -10.02 1.16 -2.61
N SER A 92 -9.80 0.25 -1.69
CA SER A 92 -9.84 -1.18 -1.97
C SER A 92 -10.66 -1.87 -0.88
N ASP A 93 -11.52 -2.81 -1.28
CA ASP A 93 -12.32 -3.60 -0.34
C ASP A 93 -11.46 -4.54 0.53
N ALA A 94 -10.17 -4.57 0.33
CA ALA A 94 -9.39 -5.70 0.78
C ALA A 94 -8.06 -5.38 1.37
N ALA A 95 -7.61 -4.42 1.96
CA ALA A 95 -6.33 -4.56 2.65
C ALA A 95 -5.24 -3.49 2.50
N LEU A 96 -5.40 -2.49 1.68
CA LEU A 96 -4.45 -1.36 1.62
C LEU A 96 -4.90 -0.26 2.58
N ASP A 97 -5.09 -0.61 3.84
CA ASP A 97 -5.50 0.33 4.89
C ASP A 97 -4.30 1.03 5.54
N ASP A 98 -4.59 2.01 6.39
CA ASP A 98 -3.60 2.77 7.17
C ASP A 98 -2.67 1.88 8.02
N LYS A 99 -3.03 0.62 8.28
CA LYS A 99 -2.22 -0.32 9.06
C LYS A 99 -1.16 -1.03 8.21
N LEU A 100 -1.48 -1.29 6.93
CA LEU A 100 -0.56 -2.00 6.05
C LEU A 100 0.64 -1.14 5.65
N TRP A 101 0.44 0.15 5.34
CA TRP A 101 1.51 1.02 4.86
C TRP A 101 2.74 1.04 5.77
N PRO A 102 2.61 1.22 7.10
CA PRO A 102 3.76 1.15 8.01
C PRO A 102 4.48 -0.21 7.98
N GLN A 103 3.75 -1.29 7.73
CA GLN A 103 4.34 -2.62 7.59
C GLN A 103 5.13 -2.76 6.29
N LEU A 104 4.62 -2.23 5.18
CA LEU A 104 5.34 -2.21 3.90
C LEU A 104 6.63 -1.40 4.01
N TRP A 105 6.63 -0.25 4.70
CA TRP A 105 7.85 0.53 4.96
C TRP A 105 8.89 -0.26 5.80
N ALA A 106 8.45 -1.05 6.76
CA ALA A 106 9.34 -1.92 7.51
C ALA A 106 9.85 -3.09 6.65
N MET A 107 8.98 -3.67 5.84
CA MET A 107 9.30 -4.81 4.98
C MET A 107 10.31 -4.47 3.87
N GLN A 108 10.26 -3.26 3.28
CA GLN A 108 11.19 -2.86 2.22
C GLN A 108 12.66 -2.93 2.64
N GLN A 109 12.96 -2.90 3.95
CA GLN A 109 14.33 -3.00 4.46
C GLN A 109 14.90 -4.42 4.32
N VAL A 110 14.06 -5.43 4.14
CA VAL A 110 14.43 -6.84 4.17
C VAL A 110 13.89 -7.65 2.99
N GLU A 111 12.93 -7.11 2.25
CA GLU A 111 12.27 -7.76 1.11
C GLU A 111 12.40 -6.88 -0.15
N PRO A 112 13.35 -7.19 -1.06
CA PRO A 112 13.59 -6.37 -2.25
C PRO A 112 12.34 -6.15 -3.12
N LEU A 113 11.47 -7.16 -3.25
CA LEU A 113 10.22 -7.05 -4.02
C LEU A 113 9.28 -5.98 -3.46
N VAL A 114 9.29 -5.76 -2.14
CA VAL A 114 8.51 -4.70 -1.49
C VAL A 114 9.14 -3.33 -1.75
N SER A 115 10.47 -3.25 -1.76
CA SER A 115 11.19 -2.03 -2.14
C SER A 115 10.83 -1.60 -3.56
N ASP A 116 10.91 -2.53 -4.51
CA ASP A 116 10.57 -2.25 -5.92
C ASP A 116 9.10 -1.80 -6.05
N LEU A 117 8.17 -2.46 -5.36
CA LEU A 117 6.76 -2.06 -5.34
C LEU A 117 6.57 -0.62 -4.83
N LEU A 118 7.19 -0.28 -3.70
CA LEU A 118 7.04 1.06 -3.12
C LEU A 118 7.69 2.14 -3.99
N GLU A 119 8.83 1.86 -4.62
CA GLU A 119 9.47 2.77 -5.57
C GLU A 119 8.55 3.07 -6.76
N ASP A 120 7.91 2.04 -7.33
CA ASP A 120 6.95 2.21 -8.42
C ASP A 120 5.72 3.02 -8.00
N VAL A 121 5.15 2.73 -6.82
CA VAL A 121 4.00 3.46 -6.27
C VAL A 121 4.34 4.94 -6.08
N TYR A 122 5.47 5.25 -5.44
CA TYR A 122 5.89 6.62 -5.19
C TYR A 122 6.28 7.35 -6.49
N ALA A 123 6.81 6.65 -7.47
CA ALA A 123 7.11 7.25 -8.78
C ALA A 123 5.82 7.74 -9.47
N GLU A 124 4.73 6.97 -9.41
CA GLU A 124 3.43 7.39 -9.98
C GLU A 124 2.82 8.57 -9.23
N TYR A 125 2.84 8.58 -7.90
CA TYR A 125 2.38 9.73 -7.10
C TYR A 125 3.19 10.99 -7.41
N LEU A 126 4.53 10.90 -7.41
CA LEU A 126 5.41 12.02 -7.71
C LEU A 126 5.17 12.57 -9.11
N LYS A 127 4.98 11.71 -10.09
CA LYS A 127 4.69 12.12 -11.47
C LYS A 127 3.36 12.88 -11.54
N GLY A 128 2.31 12.39 -10.89
CA GLY A 128 1.01 13.06 -10.83
C GLY A 128 1.11 14.42 -10.14
N LEU A 129 1.72 14.49 -8.96
CA LEU A 129 1.93 15.73 -8.21
C LEU A 129 2.77 16.74 -8.99
N GLU A 130 3.87 16.32 -9.62
CA GLU A 130 4.72 17.20 -10.43
C GLU A 130 3.95 17.81 -11.58
N GLN A 131 3.13 17.02 -12.28
CA GLN A 131 2.27 17.50 -13.38
C GLN A 131 1.22 18.49 -12.89
N ALA A 132 0.53 18.18 -11.79
CA ALA A 132 -0.50 19.04 -11.22
C ALA A 132 0.09 20.37 -10.70
N ILE A 133 1.23 20.34 -10.02
CA ILE A 133 1.93 21.54 -9.54
C ILE A 133 2.41 22.39 -10.72
N LYS A 134 2.95 21.76 -11.78
CA LYS A 134 3.35 22.48 -13.00
C LYS A 134 2.16 23.18 -13.65
N ALA A 135 1.02 22.50 -13.76
CA ALA A 135 -0.22 23.08 -14.30
C ALA A 135 -0.75 24.25 -13.44
N ALA A 136 -0.56 24.20 -12.13
CA ALA A 136 -0.90 25.26 -11.18
C ALA A 136 0.10 26.43 -11.16
N GLY A 137 1.18 26.39 -11.96
CA GLY A 137 2.18 27.45 -12.05
C GLY A 137 3.28 27.38 -10.98
N GLY A 138 3.53 26.21 -10.39
CA GLY A 138 4.62 25.98 -9.45
C GLY A 138 5.98 26.35 -10.04
N ARG A 139 6.88 26.89 -9.21
CA ARG A 139 8.20 27.36 -9.65
C ARG A 139 9.22 26.23 -9.81
N SER A 140 9.09 25.21 -8.96
CA SER A 140 9.98 24.05 -8.92
C SER A 140 9.17 22.76 -8.72
N PRO A 141 8.35 22.34 -9.74
CA PRO A 141 7.33 21.31 -9.57
C PRO A 141 7.86 20.02 -8.94
N ARG A 142 9.04 19.57 -9.33
CA ARG A 142 9.66 18.36 -8.78
C ARG A 142 10.01 18.49 -7.30
N ALA A 143 10.60 19.61 -6.89
CA ALA A 143 10.97 19.84 -5.50
C ALA A 143 9.72 20.03 -4.61
N GLU A 144 8.74 20.77 -5.14
CA GLU A 144 7.45 20.99 -4.45
C GLU A 144 6.68 19.67 -4.30
N ALA A 145 6.67 18.81 -5.32
CA ALA A 145 6.06 17.47 -5.25
C ALA A 145 6.73 16.58 -4.21
N LEU A 146 8.07 16.56 -4.16
CA LEU A 146 8.82 15.79 -3.16
C LEU A 146 8.52 16.27 -1.73
N CYS A 147 8.50 17.60 -1.51
CA CYS A 147 8.15 18.17 -0.21
C CYS A 147 6.73 17.80 0.21
N LEU A 148 5.75 17.99 -0.69
CA LEU A 148 4.35 17.67 -0.41
C LEU A 148 4.17 16.19 -0.10
N MET A 149 4.72 15.29 -0.92
CA MET A 149 4.65 13.86 -0.68
C MET A 149 5.27 13.47 0.67
N SER A 150 6.43 14.05 1.03
CA SER A 150 7.06 13.77 2.32
C SER A 150 6.20 14.24 3.50
N MET A 151 5.43 15.33 3.34
CA MET A 151 4.49 15.79 4.36
C MET A 151 3.29 14.86 4.48
N LEU A 152 2.70 14.42 3.36
CA LEU A 152 1.54 13.53 3.33
C LEU A 152 1.90 12.17 3.93
N GLU A 153 3.03 11.58 3.57
CA GLU A 153 3.51 10.34 4.17
C GLU A 153 3.81 10.47 5.66
N GLY A 154 4.34 11.62 6.08
CA GLY A 154 4.59 11.92 7.50
C GLY A 154 3.30 11.96 8.33
N GLU A 155 2.16 12.30 7.74
CA GLU A 155 0.88 12.34 8.44
C GLU A 155 0.52 10.99 9.08
N VAL A 156 0.69 9.89 8.36
CA VAL A 156 0.40 8.54 8.88
C VAL A 156 1.21 8.23 10.14
N LEU A 157 2.44 8.73 10.24
CA LEU A 157 3.31 8.52 11.41
C LEU A 157 2.82 9.29 12.63
N PHE A 158 2.28 10.49 12.45
CA PHE A 158 1.92 11.39 13.56
C PHE A 158 0.42 11.44 13.84
N LEU A 159 -0.40 11.42 12.80
CA LEU A 159 -1.85 11.66 12.86
C LEU A 159 -2.66 10.40 12.51
N GLY A 160 -2.02 9.30 12.13
CA GLY A 160 -2.68 8.03 11.82
C GLY A 160 -3.48 7.48 13.00
N ALA A 161 -4.43 6.60 12.71
CA ALA A 161 -5.30 5.99 13.73
C ALA A 161 -4.50 5.39 14.89
N GLY A 162 -4.90 5.68 16.12
CA GLY A 162 -4.23 5.22 17.34
C GLY A 162 -2.96 6.00 17.71
N ARG A 163 -2.55 7.02 16.95
CA ARG A 163 -1.45 7.91 17.33
C ARG A 163 -1.90 8.97 18.34
N ARG A 164 -0.95 9.48 19.12
CA ARG A 164 -1.22 10.48 20.18
C ARG A 164 -1.93 11.72 19.66
N TRP A 165 -1.57 12.18 18.46
CA TRP A 165 -2.07 13.40 17.82
C TRP A 165 -3.17 13.14 16.77
N ALA A 166 -3.67 11.91 16.66
CA ALA A 166 -4.75 11.57 15.75
C ALA A 166 -5.99 12.50 15.84
N PRO A 167 -6.40 12.99 17.05
CA PRO A 167 -7.51 13.94 17.14
C PRO A 167 -7.27 15.28 16.43
N GLU A 168 -6.03 15.65 16.20
CA GLU A 168 -5.65 16.92 15.55
C GLU A 168 -5.69 16.83 14.02
N ARG A 169 -5.91 15.65 13.45
CA ARG A 169 -5.96 15.40 11.99
C ARG A 169 -6.91 16.36 11.27
N GLN A 170 -8.09 16.61 11.83
CA GLN A 170 -9.08 17.51 11.25
C GLN A 170 -8.65 19.00 11.23
N THR A 171 -7.63 19.37 11.99
CA THR A 171 -7.10 20.73 12.02
C THR A 171 -6.05 20.96 10.94
N VAL A 172 -5.46 19.87 10.42
CA VAL A 172 -4.40 19.91 9.41
C VAL A 172 -4.96 19.84 7.99
N HIS A 173 -6.15 19.29 7.81
CA HIS A 173 -6.91 19.22 6.55
C HIS A 173 -7.87 20.38 6.39
#